data_4937acdc2f5547e77d7abb8f547c3993
#
_entry.id   4937acdc2f5547e77d7abb8f547c3993
#
_cell.length_a   1.000
_cell.length_b   1.000
_cell.length_c   1.000
_cell.angle_alpha   90.00
_cell.angle_beta   90.00
_cell.angle_gamma   90.00
#
_symmetry.space_group_name_H-M   'P 1'
#
loop_
_entity.id
_entity.type
_entity.pdbx_description
1 polymer ?
#
loop_
_entity_poly.entity_id
_entity_poly.type
_entity_poly.pdbx_seq_one_letter_code
_entity_poly.pdbx_strand_id
1 'polypeptide(L)'
;MANNLIIGLGGTGGKVLRELRKRIYEEFRSNDPDCGCHINYLYVDSSPADLNDRTGWKVLGKSVHLGDAQKVNINGISTASLQALGSYPGLQCFINDDDKQLIDQHMGPLISAGIGGQRRRLGRMLTANNICDRNQVSNNFLTKLHAAVSSLQKSSEDNDVTFTICAGLAGGTGSGSIVDVISQIRKAYPYQESTKAFKIRLVVYVPEINVVYPKHDNGFYQANGYAALTELNAISVGKYAPYDVSGEKDIFTQQVQRLMQNEESFEACYVYTNVYEKGMILDRSS
;
A
#
# COMPACT_ATOMS: atom_id res chain seq x y z
N MET A 1 20.46 13.60 -8.87
CA MET A 1 20.34 12.88 -7.57
C MET A 1 19.17 11.90 -7.68
N ALA A 2 19.27 10.73 -7.05
CA ALA A 2 18.19 9.73 -7.15
C ALA A 2 16.96 10.14 -6.33
N ASN A 3 15.76 10.06 -6.91
CA ASN A 3 14.51 10.30 -6.22
C ASN A 3 13.92 8.97 -5.74
N ASN A 4 13.50 8.93 -4.49
CA ASN A 4 12.91 7.75 -3.88
C ASN A 4 11.59 8.10 -3.20
N LEU A 5 10.51 7.44 -3.60
CA LEU A 5 9.23 7.49 -2.91
C LEU A 5 9.01 6.19 -2.17
N ILE A 6 8.98 6.26 -0.84
CA ILE A 6 8.77 5.11 0.03
C ILE A 6 7.29 5.06 0.44
N ILE A 7 6.60 3.97 0.10
CA ILE A 7 5.17 3.82 0.32
C ILE A 7 4.95 2.70 1.35
N GLY A 8 4.42 3.03 2.50
CA GLY A 8 4.06 2.06 3.53
C GLY A 8 2.58 1.73 3.48
N LEU A 9 2.23 0.44 3.34
CA LEU A 9 0.86 -0.05 3.28
C LEU A 9 0.49 -0.78 4.56
N GLY A 10 -0.53 -0.28 5.25
CA GLY A 10 -1.02 -0.83 6.52
C GLY A 10 -0.04 -0.66 7.69
N GLY A 11 -0.38 -1.18 8.86
CA GLY A 11 0.40 -1.00 10.08
C GLY A 11 1.86 -1.47 9.98
N THR A 12 2.15 -2.57 9.27
CA THR A 12 3.54 -3.03 9.03
C THR A 12 4.31 -2.04 8.17
N GLY A 13 3.72 -1.55 7.06
CA GLY A 13 4.33 -0.52 6.23
C GLY A 13 4.61 0.76 7.01
N GLY A 14 3.66 1.20 7.85
CA GLY A 14 3.84 2.36 8.74
C GLY A 14 5.01 2.20 9.72
N LYS A 15 5.19 0.99 10.30
CA LYS A 15 6.33 0.69 11.17
C LYS A 15 7.67 0.77 10.42
N VAL A 16 7.72 0.27 9.18
CA VAL A 16 8.93 0.37 8.33
C VAL A 16 9.27 1.84 8.07
N LEU A 17 8.29 2.66 7.66
CA LEU A 17 8.50 4.09 7.45
C LEU A 17 9.02 4.79 8.71
N ARG A 18 8.44 4.45 9.86
CA ARG A 18 8.84 5.01 11.15
C ARG A 18 10.31 4.72 11.47
N GLU A 19 10.70 3.46 11.39
CA GLU A 19 12.07 3.07 11.72
C GLU A 19 13.09 3.62 10.71
N LEU A 20 12.74 3.66 9.41
CA LEU A 20 13.57 4.27 8.38
C LEU A 20 13.80 5.76 8.66
N ARG A 21 12.75 6.52 8.96
CA ARG A 21 12.88 7.96 9.28
C ARG A 21 13.68 8.21 10.55
N LYS A 22 13.54 7.35 11.57
CA LYS A 22 14.36 7.42 12.77
C LYS A 22 15.84 7.22 12.45
N ARG A 23 16.15 6.20 11.64
CA ARG A 23 17.55 5.93 11.22
C ARG A 23 18.13 7.05 10.40
N ILE A 24 17.41 7.60 9.45
CA ILE A 24 17.82 8.77 8.67
C ILE A 24 18.13 9.95 9.61
N TYR A 25 17.24 10.22 10.57
CA TYR A 25 17.47 11.30 11.52
C TYR A 25 18.66 11.03 12.47
N GLU A 26 18.85 9.79 12.91
CA GLU A 26 19.99 9.40 13.73
C GLU A 26 21.33 9.67 13.02
N GLU A 27 21.39 9.38 11.73
CA GLU A 27 22.61 9.52 10.92
C GLU A 27 22.86 10.98 10.49
N PHE A 28 21.85 11.62 9.92
CA PHE A 28 21.99 12.93 9.28
C PHE A 28 21.54 14.12 10.14
N ARG A 29 20.89 13.89 11.28
CA ARG A 29 20.29 14.93 12.13
C ARG A 29 19.24 15.80 11.42
N SER A 30 18.70 15.32 10.32
CA SER A 30 17.70 15.99 9.49
C SER A 30 16.60 15.02 9.06
N ASN A 31 15.39 15.52 8.90
CA ASN A 31 14.26 14.78 8.29
C ASN A 31 14.36 14.75 6.75
N ASP A 32 15.14 15.66 6.20
CA ASP A 32 15.36 15.81 4.76
C ASP A 32 16.87 16.09 4.56
N PRO A 33 17.69 15.03 4.65
CA PRO A 33 19.14 15.15 4.58
C PRO A 33 19.61 15.34 3.15
N ASP A 34 20.65 16.14 2.98
CA ASP A 34 21.45 16.16 1.75
C ASP A 34 22.40 14.95 1.74
N CYS A 35 21.88 13.80 1.33
CA CYS A 35 22.61 12.52 1.31
C CYS A 35 22.83 11.98 -0.11
N GLY A 36 22.76 12.83 -1.12
CA GLY A 36 22.88 12.43 -2.53
C GLY A 36 21.62 11.78 -3.11
N CYS A 37 20.53 11.73 -2.34
CA CYS A 37 19.21 11.31 -2.81
C CYS A 37 18.11 12.12 -2.14
N HIS A 38 17.00 12.30 -2.85
CA HIS A 38 15.76 12.88 -2.31
C HIS A 38 14.80 11.75 -1.92
N ILE A 39 14.21 11.86 -0.74
CA ILE A 39 13.29 10.84 -0.21
C ILE A 39 11.98 11.51 0.18
N ASN A 40 10.86 10.98 -0.32
CA ASN A 40 9.53 11.32 0.14
C ASN A 40 8.79 10.07 0.58
N TYR A 41 7.68 10.23 1.28
CA TYR A 41 6.97 9.14 1.95
C TYR A 41 5.48 9.23 1.68
N LEU A 42 4.81 8.07 1.55
CA LEU A 42 3.36 7.93 1.64
C LEU A 42 3.01 6.80 2.60
N TYR A 43 2.19 7.07 3.60
CA TYR A 43 1.65 6.07 4.51
C TYR A 43 0.16 5.90 4.23
N VAL A 44 -0.23 4.71 3.78
CA VAL A 44 -1.61 4.34 3.42
C VAL A 44 -2.14 3.36 4.44
N ASP A 45 -3.20 3.73 5.15
CA ASP A 45 -3.83 2.83 6.13
C ASP A 45 -5.34 3.05 6.21
N SER A 46 -6.06 1.99 6.61
CA SER A 46 -7.47 2.03 6.94
C SER A 46 -7.75 2.42 8.40
N SER A 47 -6.73 2.46 9.24
CA SER A 47 -6.81 2.83 10.66
C SER A 47 -6.44 4.30 10.86
N PRO A 48 -7.40 5.20 11.11
CA PRO A 48 -7.09 6.58 11.46
C PRO A 48 -6.27 6.70 12.75
N ALA A 49 -6.43 5.75 13.67
CA ALA A 49 -5.66 5.71 14.91
C ALA A 49 -4.18 5.48 14.62
N ASP A 50 -3.85 4.49 13.76
CA ASP A 50 -2.46 4.18 13.40
C ASP A 50 -1.81 5.32 12.59
N LEU A 51 -2.56 5.94 11.67
CA LEU A 51 -2.09 7.09 10.90
C LEU A 51 -1.77 8.30 11.77
N ASN A 52 -2.47 8.48 12.89
CA ASN A 52 -2.31 9.60 13.80
C ASN A 52 -1.49 9.28 15.05
N ASP A 53 -1.15 8.00 15.27
CA ASP A 53 -0.29 7.60 16.37
C ASP A 53 1.11 8.24 16.20
N ARG A 54 1.48 9.07 17.19
CA ARG A 54 2.79 9.72 17.27
C ARG A 54 3.76 8.99 18.18
N THR A 55 3.30 7.92 18.84
CA THR A 55 4.15 7.12 19.69
C THR A 55 5.21 6.39 18.86
N GLY A 56 6.42 6.34 19.37
CA GLY A 56 7.53 5.71 18.66
C GLY A 56 8.12 6.51 17.50
N TRP A 57 7.54 7.66 17.09
CA TRP A 57 8.10 8.54 16.04
C TRP A 57 9.08 9.60 16.61
N LYS A 58 9.64 9.33 17.77
CA LYS A 58 10.64 10.19 18.39
C LYS A 58 12.01 9.54 18.36
N VAL A 59 13.02 10.32 18.06
CA VAL A 59 14.42 9.93 18.09
C VAL A 59 15.28 11.14 18.52
N LEU A 60 16.19 10.94 19.44
CA LEU A 60 17.05 12.00 19.98
C LEU A 60 16.27 13.25 20.42
N GLY A 61 15.08 13.06 20.99
CA GLY A 61 14.20 14.13 21.47
C GLY A 61 13.40 14.85 20.36
N LYS A 62 13.56 14.50 19.09
CA LYS A 62 12.84 15.10 17.94
C LYS A 62 11.79 14.18 17.40
N SER A 63 10.70 14.76 16.89
CA SER A 63 9.65 14.02 16.18
C SER A 63 10.01 13.88 14.70
N VAL A 64 9.92 12.66 14.19
CA VAL A 64 10.09 12.33 12.77
C VAL A 64 8.77 11.89 12.13
N HIS A 65 7.64 12.20 12.77
CA HIS A 65 6.31 11.84 12.31
C HIS A 65 5.99 12.43 10.92
N LEU A 66 5.19 11.72 10.14
CA LEU A 66 4.76 12.15 8.81
C LEU A 66 3.72 13.28 8.90
N GLY A 67 3.80 14.23 8.00
CA GLY A 67 2.76 15.26 7.81
C GLY A 67 1.51 14.74 7.09
N ASP A 68 0.43 15.52 7.09
CA ASP A 68 -0.84 15.08 6.49
C ASP A 68 -0.77 14.90 4.97
N ALA A 69 0.11 15.63 4.29
CA ALA A 69 0.39 15.42 2.87
C ALA A 69 0.96 14.03 2.55
N GLN A 70 1.58 13.39 3.54
CA GLN A 70 2.24 12.08 3.42
C GLN A 70 1.38 10.92 3.94
N LYS A 71 0.14 11.16 4.35
CA LYS A 71 -0.78 10.16 4.88
C LYS A 71 -2.01 10.01 4.00
N VAL A 72 -2.41 8.79 3.72
CA VAL A 72 -3.65 8.47 3.00
C VAL A 72 -4.52 7.60 3.89
N ASN A 73 -5.62 8.15 4.36
CA ASN A 73 -6.64 7.40 5.08
C ASN A 73 -7.61 6.80 4.09
N ILE A 74 -7.58 5.47 3.93
CA ILE A 74 -8.49 4.75 3.03
C ILE A 74 -9.79 4.31 3.71
N ASN A 75 -10.01 4.66 4.96
CA ASN A 75 -11.25 4.35 5.68
C ASN A 75 -12.37 5.32 5.29
N GLY A 76 -13.02 5.07 4.18
CA GLY A 76 -14.04 6.00 3.65
C GLY A 76 -15.20 5.32 2.92
N ILE A 77 -15.22 3.98 2.86
CA ILE A 77 -16.33 3.26 2.23
C ILE A 77 -17.58 3.38 3.11
N SER A 78 -18.70 3.71 2.51
CA SER A 78 -19.99 3.77 3.20
C SER A 78 -20.96 2.73 2.63
N THR A 79 -22.00 2.40 3.40
CA THR A 79 -23.11 1.58 2.87
C THR A 79 -23.77 2.22 1.65
N ALA A 80 -23.80 3.56 1.59
CA ALA A 80 -24.31 4.29 0.43
C ALA A 80 -23.41 4.07 -0.81
N SER A 81 -22.07 4.03 -0.66
CA SER A 81 -21.17 3.72 -1.77
C SER A 81 -21.39 2.33 -2.33
N LEU A 82 -21.75 1.39 -1.47
CA LEU A 82 -22.02 -0.01 -1.87
C LEU A 82 -23.39 -0.18 -2.52
N GLN A 83 -24.39 0.57 -2.10
CA GLN A 83 -25.69 0.61 -2.75
C GLN A 83 -25.61 1.31 -4.12
N ALA A 84 -24.68 2.23 -4.31
CA ALA A 84 -24.47 2.99 -5.53
C ALA A 84 -23.23 2.53 -6.33
N LEU A 85 -22.94 1.22 -6.39
CA LEU A 85 -21.77 0.65 -7.09
C LEU A 85 -21.60 1.13 -8.52
N GLY A 86 -22.68 1.44 -9.23
CA GLY A 86 -22.65 2.01 -10.56
C GLY A 86 -21.90 3.34 -10.64
N SER A 87 -21.84 4.09 -9.55
CA SER A 87 -21.05 5.34 -9.42
C SER A 87 -19.60 5.09 -9.05
N TYR A 88 -19.23 3.84 -8.74
CA TYR A 88 -17.88 3.42 -8.35
C TYR A 88 -17.39 2.27 -9.24
N PRO A 89 -17.14 2.51 -10.53
CA PRO A 89 -16.81 1.44 -11.47
C PRO A 89 -15.55 0.67 -11.09
N GLY A 90 -14.58 1.30 -10.42
CA GLY A 90 -13.39 0.64 -9.88
C GLY A 90 -13.65 -0.36 -8.76
N LEU A 91 -14.76 -0.21 -8.01
CA LEU A 91 -15.26 -1.19 -7.07
C LEU A 91 -16.12 -2.26 -7.77
N GLN A 92 -17.03 -1.81 -8.61
CA GLN A 92 -17.99 -2.67 -9.31
C GLN A 92 -17.32 -3.80 -10.09
N CYS A 93 -16.13 -3.55 -10.67
CA CYS A 93 -15.46 -4.52 -11.54
C CYS A 93 -14.98 -5.79 -10.82
N PHE A 94 -14.84 -5.79 -9.48
CA PHE A 94 -14.37 -6.97 -8.74
C PHE A 94 -15.22 -7.38 -7.53
N ILE A 95 -16.19 -6.56 -7.12
CA ILE A 95 -17.09 -6.89 -6.02
C ILE A 95 -18.10 -7.96 -6.49
N ASN A 96 -18.23 -9.03 -5.71
CA ASN A 96 -19.19 -10.09 -5.88
C ASN A 96 -20.26 -10.07 -4.74
N ASP A 97 -21.19 -11.03 -4.75
CA ASP A 97 -22.25 -11.09 -3.75
C ASP A 97 -21.74 -11.48 -2.35
N ASP A 98 -20.68 -12.30 -2.26
CA ASP A 98 -20.03 -12.63 -0.99
C ASP A 98 -19.38 -11.38 -0.37
N ASP A 99 -18.77 -10.52 -1.18
CA ASP A 99 -18.24 -9.24 -0.73
C ASP A 99 -19.34 -8.32 -0.20
N LYS A 100 -20.50 -8.27 -0.87
CA LYS A 100 -21.65 -7.49 -0.41
C LYS A 100 -22.16 -8.01 0.93
N GLN A 101 -22.30 -9.34 1.07
CA GLN A 101 -22.72 -9.97 2.31
C GLN A 101 -21.71 -9.72 3.44
N LEU A 102 -20.40 -9.79 3.17
CA LEU A 102 -19.33 -9.46 4.11
C LEU A 102 -19.47 -8.02 4.62
N ILE A 103 -19.82 -7.11 3.73
CA ILE A 103 -20.01 -5.70 4.03
C ILE A 103 -21.25 -5.52 4.91
N ASP A 104 -22.39 -6.07 4.51
CA ASP A 104 -23.66 -5.93 5.26
C ASP A 104 -23.58 -6.51 6.68
N GLN A 105 -22.88 -7.63 6.84
CA GLN A 105 -22.76 -8.31 8.14
C GLN A 105 -21.73 -7.67 9.08
N HIS A 106 -20.68 -7.04 8.55
CA HIS A 106 -19.52 -6.68 9.34
C HIS A 106 -19.12 -5.19 9.27
N MET A 107 -19.71 -4.42 8.36
CA MET A 107 -19.24 -3.08 8.09
C MET A 107 -19.61 -2.06 9.18
N GLY A 108 -20.73 -2.18 9.84
CA GLY A 108 -21.08 -1.25 10.92
C GLY A 108 -19.99 -1.19 12.01
N PRO A 109 -19.62 -2.31 12.63
CA PRO A 109 -18.55 -2.37 13.63
C PRO A 109 -17.15 -2.16 13.07
N LEU A 110 -16.85 -2.63 11.84
CA LEU A 110 -15.51 -2.54 11.25
C LEU A 110 -15.19 -1.14 10.73
N ILE A 111 -16.16 -0.45 10.13
CA ILE A 111 -15.99 0.95 9.70
C ILE A 111 -15.81 1.85 10.92
N SER A 112 -16.61 1.66 11.97
CA SER A 112 -16.49 2.46 13.19
C SER A 112 -15.18 2.22 13.94
N ALA A 113 -14.61 1.02 13.84
CA ALA A 113 -13.32 0.68 14.45
C ALA A 113 -12.11 1.04 13.57
N GLY A 114 -12.30 1.42 12.31
CA GLY A 114 -11.21 1.73 11.38
C GLY A 114 -10.28 0.54 11.07
N ILE A 115 -10.75 -0.69 11.30
CA ILE A 115 -9.89 -1.87 11.28
C ILE A 115 -10.24 -2.73 10.07
N GLY A 116 -9.29 -2.89 9.14
CA GLY A 116 -9.37 -3.90 8.08
C GLY A 116 -9.39 -5.34 8.60
N GLY A 117 -9.15 -5.53 9.90
CA GLY A 117 -9.33 -6.76 10.69
C GLY A 117 -8.68 -8.00 10.07
N GLN A 118 -7.49 -7.88 9.45
CA GLN A 118 -6.85 -8.96 8.69
C GLN A 118 -7.70 -9.50 7.51
N ARG A 119 -8.68 -8.74 7.03
CA ARG A 119 -9.54 -9.10 5.90
C ARG A 119 -9.02 -8.47 4.62
N ARG A 120 -8.27 -9.23 3.86
CA ARG A 120 -7.65 -8.82 2.58
C ARG A 120 -8.65 -8.16 1.62
N ARG A 121 -9.82 -8.81 1.41
CA ARG A 121 -10.88 -8.30 0.51
C ARG A 121 -11.37 -6.93 0.95
N LEU A 122 -11.56 -6.71 2.25
CA LEU A 122 -11.95 -5.40 2.78
C LEU A 122 -10.84 -4.36 2.55
N GLY A 123 -9.58 -4.70 2.82
CA GLY A 123 -8.45 -3.80 2.54
C GLY A 123 -8.40 -3.38 1.07
N ARG A 124 -8.65 -4.31 0.14
CA ARG A 124 -8.75 -4.01 -1.30
C ARG A 124 -9.92 -3.08 -1.62
N MET A 125 -11.11 -3.37 -1.07
CA MET A 125 -12.29 -2.53 -1.28
C MET A 125 -12.10 -1.10 -0.79
N LEU A 126 -11.51 -0.92 0.40
CA LEU A 126 -11.20 0.40 0.95
C LEU A 126 -10.22 1.18 0.06
N THR A 127 -9.19 0.51 -0.44
CA THR A 127 -8.20 1.11 -1.35
C THR A 127 -8.84 1.50 -2.67
N ALA A 128 -9.59 0.60 -3.30
CA ALA A 128 -10.27 0.87 -4.56
C ALA A 128 -11.30 2.00 -4.43
N ASN A 129 -12.05 2.03 -3.31
CA ASN A 129 -12.98 3.13 -3.02
C ASN A 129 -12.25 4.47 -2.91
N ASN A 130 -11.15 4.52 -2.17
CA ASN A 130 -10.36 5.75 -2.05
C ASN A 130 -9.82 6.23 -3.40
N ILE A 131 -9.36 5.31 -4.25
CA ILE A 131 -8.81 5.63 -5.57
C ILE A 131 -9.89 6.11 -6.53
N CYS A 132 -11.07 5.46 -6.57
CA CYS A 132 -12.14 5.83 -7.52
C CYS A 132 -13.07 6.95 -7.00
N ASP A 133 -13.03 7.30 -5.71
CA ASP A 133 -13.87 8.36 -5.15
C ASP A 133 -13.34 9.75 -5.48
N ARG A 134 -13.98 10.35 -6.45
CA ARG A 134 -13.62 11.72 -6.92
C ARG A 134 -13.96 12.82 -5.92
N ASN A 135 -14.72 12.54 -4.86
CA ASN A 135 -15.08 13.54 -3.84
C ASN A 135 -13.99 13.69 -2.77
N GLN A 136 -13.07 12.75 -2.65
CA GLN A 136 -11.99 12.75 -1.66
C GLN A 136 -10.66 13.31 -2.20
N VAL A 137 -10.69 14.38 -2.99
CA VAL A 137 -9.50 14.88 -3.70
C VAL A 137 -8.28 15.07 -2.79
N SER A 138 -8.44 15.68 -1.62
CA SER A 138 -7.33 15.96 -0.69
C SER A 138 -6.77 14.72 0.02
N ASN A 139 -7.53 13.63 0.10
CA ASN A 139 -7.13 12.38 0.75
C ASN A 139 -7.04 11.20 -0.23
N ASN A 140 -7.19 11.45 -1.52
CA ASN A 140 -7.10 10.42 -2.55
C ASN A 140 -5.66 9.97 -2.76
N PHE A 141 -5.44 8.64 -2.86
CA PHE A 141 -4.12 8.06 -3.05
C PHE A 141 -3.41 8.60 -4.29
N LEU A 142 -4.09 8.64 -5.44
CA LEU A 142 -3.47 9.10 -6.69
C LEU A 142 -3.08 10.57 -6.62
N THR A 143 -3.93 11.42 -6.03
CA THR A 143 -3.63 12.84 -5.84
C THR A 143 -2.36 13.03 -5.01
N LYS A 144 -2.23 12.30 -3.91
CA LYS A 144 -1.04 12.38 -3.05
C LYS A 144 0.20 11.74 -3.68
N LEU A 145 0.02 10.65 -4.44
CA LEU A 145 1.09 10.04 -5.22
C LEU A 145 1.68 11.05 -6.22
N HIS A 146 0.83 11.69 -7.02
CA HIS A 146 1.28 12.71 -7.98
C HIS A 146 1.94 13.90 -7.31
N ALA A 147 1.40 14.38 -6.20
CA ALA A 147 1.99 15.49 -5.44
C ALA A 147 3.39 15.11 -4.89
N ALA A 148 3.54 13.90 -4.35
CA ALA A 148 4.81 13.40 -3.82
C ALA A 148 5.87 13.24 -4.90
N VAL A 149 5.51 12.67 -6.06
CA VAL A 149 6.41 12.54 -7.23
C VAL A 149 6.81 13.92 -7.75
N SER A 150 5.85 14.82 -7.97
CA SER A 150 6.14 16.18 -8.45
C SER A 150 7.04 16.96 -7.50
N SER A 151 6.91 16.75 -6.19
CA SER A 151 7.80 17.35 -5.20
C SER A 151 9.23 16.85 -5.34
N LEU A 152 9.41 15.52 -5.51
CA LEU A 152 10.74 14.92 -5.72
C LEU A 152 11.40 15.43 -7.00
N GLN A 153 10.68 15.40 -8.11
CA GLN A 153 11.18 15.84 -9.41
C GLN A 153 11.61 17.32 -9.40
N LYS A 154 10.85 18.18 -8.71
CA LYS A 154 11.21 19.60 -8.55
C LYS A 154 12.45 19.80 -7.69
N SER A 155 12.64 18.96 -6.67
CA SER A 155 13.78 19.09 -5.75
C SER A 155 15.12 18.64 -6.39
N SER A 156 15.05 17.69 -7.31
CA SER A 156 16.24 17.04 -7.89
C SER A 156 16.58 17.49 -9.31
N GLU A 157 15.67 18.15 -10.00
CA GLU A 157 15.75 18.40 -11.46
C GLU A 157 15.82 17.08 -12.27
N ASP A 158 15.52 15.94 -11.66
CA ASP A 158 15.49 14.61 -12.26
C ASP A 158 14.05 14.11 -12.33
N ASN A 159 13.66 13.61 -13.50
CA ASN A 159 12.31 13.10 -13.72
C ASN A 159 12.12 11.67 -13.24
N ASP A 160 13.20 10.91 -13.03
CA ASP A 160 13.09 9.53 -12.54
C ASP A 160 12.73 9.49 -11.07
N VAL A 161 11.90 8.51 -10.69
CA VAL A 161 11.53 8.22 -9.29
C VAL A 161 11.48 6.71 -9.10
N THR A 162 12.25 6.20 -8.16
CA THR A 162 12.14 4.82 -7.69
C THR A 162 11.06 4.72 -6.61
N PHE A 163 10.10 3.83 -6.80
CA PHE A 163 9.04 3.54 -5.84
C PHE A 163 9.41 2.32 -5.00
N THR A 164 9.46 2.45 -3.67
CA THR A 164 9.65 1.31 -2.77
C THR A 164 8.40 1.10 -1.95
N ILE A 165 7.72 -0.04 -2.13
CA ILE A 165 6.46 -0.37 -1.47
C ILE A 165 6.75 -1.35 -0.32
N CYS A 166 6.43 -0.94 0.91
CA CYS A 166 6.62 -1.73 2.12
C CYS A 166 5.27 -2.22 2.63
N ALA A 167 5.09 -3.53 2.79
CA ALA A 167 3.81 -4.10 3.22
C ALA A 167 3.96 -5.38 4.04
N GLY A 168 3.07 -5.59 5.01
CA GLY A 168 2.85 -6.88 5.66
C GLY A 168 1.78 -7.68 4.92
N LEU A 169 2.09 -8.91 4.54
CA LEU A 169 1.18 -9.74 3.74
C LEU A 169 0.17 -10.53 4.58
N ALA A 170 0.30 -10.52 5.91
CA ALA A 170 -0.65 -11.14 6.83
C ALA A 170 -1.87 -10.25 7.13
N GLY A 171 -1.72 -8.93 6.99
CA GLY A 171 -2.74 -7.95 7.33
C GLY A 171 -3.86 -7.79 6.29
N GLY A 172 -4.85 -6.98 6.63
CA GLY A 172 -5.95 -6.61 5.71
C GLY A 172 -5.51 -5.56 4.71
N THR A 173 -5.04 -4.40 5.17
CA THR A 173 -4.70 -3.25 4.33
C THR A 173 -3.50 -3.55 3.41
N GLY A 174 -2.33 -3.86 3.96
CA GLY A 174 -1.12 -4.06 3.16
C GLY A 174 -1.28 -5.20 2.15
N SER A 175 -1.72 -6.37 2.61
CA SER A 175 -1.95 -7.54 1.77
C SER A 175 -3.05 -7.33 0.72
N GLY A 176 -4.11 -6.60 1.07
CA GLY A 176 -5.24 -6.37 0.17
C GLY A 176 -4.97 -5.32 -0.90
N SER A 177 -4.17 -4.29 -0.60
CA SER A 177 -3.98 -3.14 -1.48
C SER A 177 -2.75 -3.21 -2.38
N ILE A 178 -1.77 -4.07 -2.08
CA ILE A 178 -0.45 -4.03 -2.73
C ILE A 178 -0.52 -4.15 -4.25
N VAL A 179 -1.35 -5.07 -4.79
CA VAL A 179 -1.49 -5.27 -6.25
C VAL A 179 -2.12 -4.05 -6.91
N ASP A 180 -3.17 -3.50 -6.32
CA ASP A 180 -3.85 -2.32 -6.86
C ASP A 180 -2.93 -1.08 -6.79
N VAL A 181 -2.13 -0.93 -5.73
CA VAL A 181 -1.14 0.16 -5.62
C VAL A 181 -0.05 0.02 -6.70
N ILE A 182 0.51 -1.18 -6.91
CA ILE A 182 1.48 -1.44 -7.98
C ILE A 182 0.88 -1.06 -9.34
N SER A 183 -0.33 -1.54 -9.63
CA SER A 183 -0.97 -1.32 -10.93
C SER A 183 -1.28 0.16 -11.19
N GLN A 184 -1.70 0.91 -10.16
CA GLN A 184 -1.96 2.34 -10.29
C GLN A 184 -0.68 3.16 -10.46
N ILE A 185 0.42 2.77 -9.80
CA ILE A 185 1.72 3.39 -10.03
C ILE A 185 2.16 3.12 -11.47
N ARG A 186 2.06 1.89 -11.97
CA ARG A 186 2.41 1.55 -13.36
C ARG A 186 1.56 2.30 -14.38
N LYS A 187 0.27 2.45 -14.12
CA LYS A 187 -0.62 3.26 -14.96
C LYS A 187 -0.16 4.72 -15.06
N ALA A 188 0.18 5.32 -13.92
CA ALA A 188 0.58 6.73 -13.84
C ALA A 188 2.04 6.96 -14.27
N TYR A 189 2.92 6.01 -14.03
CA TYR A 189 4.36 6.04 -14.26
C TYR A 189 4.82 4.72 -14.89
N PRO A 190 4.58 4.52 -16.19
CA PRO A 190 5.01 3.33 -16.92
C PRO A 190 6.52 3.15 -16.84
N TYR A 191 6.98 1.90 -16.69
CA TYR A 191 8.40 1.59 -16.72
C TYR A 191 9.01 1.99 -18.08
N GLN A 192 10.12 2.69 -18.04
CA GLN A 192 10.82 3.12 -19.26
C GLN A 192 12.06 2.23 -19.46
N GLU A 193 11.95 1.27 -20.36
CA GLU A 193 13.00 0.28 -20.64
C GLU A 193 14.33 0.95 -21.04
N SER A 194 14.30 1.99 -21.87
CA SER A 194 15.49 2.67 -22.39
C SER A 194 16.30 3.39 -21.32
N THR A 195 15.64 4.01 -20.37
CA THR A 195 16.25 4.78 -19.28
C THR A 195 16.26 4.03 -17.96
N LYS A 196 15.56 2.89 -17.88
CA LYS A 196 15.29 2.13 -16.65
C LYS A 196 14.67 3.00 -15.55
N ALA A 197 13.84 3.97 -15.96
CA ALA A 197 13.16 4.90 -15.07
C ALA A 197 11.87 4.31 -14.50
N PHE A 198 11.39 4.89 -13.41
CA PHE A 198 10.18 4.53 -12.70
C PHE A 198 10.17 3.08 -12.19
N LYS A 199 11.28 2.67 -11.58
CA LYS A 199 11.40 1.35 -10.97
C LYS A 199 10.46 1.19 -9.77
N ILE A 200 9.87 0.00 -9.63
CA ILE A 200 9.13 -0.40 -8.43
C ILE A 200 9.90 -1.51 -7.73
N ARG A 201 10.12 -1.37 -6.43
CA ARG A 201 10.71 -2.37 -5.55
C ARG A 201 9.76 -2.68 -4.41
N LEU A 202 9.67 -3.94 -4.05
CA LEU A 202 8.81 -4.41 -2.97
C LEU A 202 9.65 -4.84 -1.77
N VAL A 203 9.22 -4.46 -0.58
CA VAL A 203 9.73 -4.93 0.71
C VAL A 203 8.56 -5.53 1.46
N VAL A 204 8.43 -6.85 1.44
CA VAL A 204 7.26 -7.53 1.96
C VAL A 204 7.62 -8.43 3.15
N TYR A 205 6.75 -8.40 4.16
CA TYR A 205 6.85 -9.24 5.34
C TYR A 205 5.79 -10.33 5.24
N VAL A 206 6.24 -11.59 5.12
CA VAL A 206 5.34 -12.74 5.13
C VAL A 206 4.84 -13.02 6.54
N PRO A 207 3.71 -13.75 6.68
CA PRO A 207 3.23 -14.16 7.99
C PRO A 207 4.30 -14.94 8.75
N GLU A 208 4.52 -14.57 10.00
CA GLU A 208 5.47 -15.26 10.86
C GLU A 208 4.96 -16.68 11.19
N ILE A 209 5.89 -17.62 11.33
CA ILE A 209 5.62 -18.99 11.78
C ILE A 209 5.61 -19.00 13.32
N ASN A 210 4.70 -19.77 13.91
CA ASN A 210 4.55 -19.96 15.36
C ASN A 210 4.32 -18.65 16.15
N VAL A 211 3.52 -17.76 15.59
CA VAL A 211 3.12 -16.54 16.32
C VAL A 211 2.18 -16.91 17.46
N VAL A 212 2.64 -16.74 18.69
CA VAL A 212 1.85 -16.94 19.90
C VAL A 212 1.01 -15.67 20.19
N TYR A 213 0.11 -15.33 19.26
CA TYR A 213 -0.83 -14.23 19.48
C TYR A 213 -2.28 -14.67 19.21
N PRO A 214 -2.89 -15.46 20.14
CA PRO A 214 -4.27 -15.93 19.96
C PRO A 214 -5.29 -14.78 19.83
N LYS A 215 -4.96 -13.56 20.27
CA LYS A 215 -5.85 -12.40 20.21
C LYS A 215 -5.94 -11.73 18.83
N HIS A 216 -5.03 -12.03 17.92
CA HIS A 216 -4.95 -11.38 16.61
C HIS A 216 -5.07 -12.34 15.42
N ASP A 217 -4.99 -13.65 15.66
CA ASP A 217 -5.18 -14.65 14.62
C ASP A 217 -6.67 -14.98 14.51
N ASN A 218 -7.29 -14.47 13.45
CA ASN A 218 -8.67 -14.79 13.09
C ASN A 218 -8.76 -15.92 12.05
N GLY A 219 -7.70 -16.72 11.89
CA GLY A 219 -7.60 -17.80 10.92
C GLY A 219 -7.19 -17.36 9.50
N PHE A 220 -7.10 -16.04 9.24
CA PHE A 220 -6.75 -15.52 7.92
C PHE A 220 -5.26 -15.19 7.76
N TYR A 221 -4.49 -15.19 8.84
CA TYR A 221 -3.13 -14.68 8.87
C TYR A 221 -2.22 -15.33 7.81
N GLN A 222 -2.11 -16.67 7.84
CA GLN A 222 -1.31 -17.43 6.88
C GLN A 222 -1.94 -17.43 5.49
N ALA A 223 -3.26 -17.56 5.41
CA ALA A 223 -4.00 -17.56 4.14
C ALA A 223 -3.84 -16.23 3.38
N ASN A 224 -3.84 -15.09 4.07
CA ASN A 224 -3.58 -13.78 3.49
C ASN A 224 -2.19 -13.71 2.85
N GLY A 225 -1.16 -14.20 3.55
CA GLY A 225 0.21 -14.23 3.03
C GLY A 225 0.34 -15.07 1.78
N TYR A 226 -0.21 -16.29 1.80
CA TYR A 226 -0.23 -17.17 0.64
C TYR A 226 -0.92 -16.53 -0.57
N ALA A 227 -2.12 -15.98 -0.37
CA ALA A 227 -2.88 -15.35 -1.44
C ALA A 227 -2.13 -14.13 -2.03
N ALA A 228 -1.53 -13.29 -1.18
CA ALA A 228 -0.77 -12.13 -1.63
C ALA A 228 0.47 -12.52 -2.43
N LEU A 229 1.25 -13.51 -1.96
CA LEU A 229 2.42 -14.01 -2.69
C LEU A 229 2.03 -14.63 -4.03
N THR A 230 0.93 -15.37 -4.07
CA THR A 230 0.41 -15.95 -5.32
C THR A 230 0.04 -14.87 -6.34
N GLU A 231 -0.65 -13.81 -5.90
CA GLU A 231 -1.00 -12.69 -6.78
C GLU A 231 0.25 -11.91 -7.24
N LEU A 232 1.19 -11.62 -6.33
CA LEU A 232 2.45 -10.96 -6.68
C LEU A 232 3.25 -11.77 -7.68
N ASN A 233 3.35 -13.08 -7.48
CA ASN A 233 3.98 -13.95 -8.46
C ASN A 233 3.24 -13.96 -9.80
N ALA A 234 1.91 -13.99 -9.79
CA ALA A 234 1.11 -14.00 -11.02
C ALA A 234 1.25 -12.69 -11.83
N ILE A 235 1.34 -11.53 -11.18
CA ILE A 235 1.59 -10.27 -11.89
C ILE A 235 3.03 -10.17 -12.39
N SER A 236 4.02 -10.70 -11.65
CA SER A 236 5.43 -10.64 -12.05
C SER A 236 5.74 -11.47 -13.30
N VAL A 237 4.97 -12.53 -13.55
CA VAL A 237 5.10 -13.39 -14.72
C VAL A 237 4.03 -13.12 -15.80
N GLY A 238 3.28 -12.03 -15.69
CA GLY A 238 2.26 -11.63 -16.67
C GLY A 238 1.06 -12.58 -16.77
N LYS A 239 0.79 -13.38 -15.72
CA LYS A 239 -0.34 -14.32 -15.68
C LYS A 239 -1.60 -13.75 -15.04
N TYR A 240 -1.51 -12.56 -14.46
CA TYR A 240 -2.63 -11.84 -13.89
C TYR A 240 -2.55 -10.36 -14.24
N ALA A 241 -3.62 -9.83 -14.77
CA ALA A 241 -3.82 -8.42 -15.08
C ALA A 241 -4.94 -7.88 -14.20
N PRO A 242 -4.66 -7.07 -13.17
CA PRO A 242 -5.68 -6.53 -12.28
C PRO A 242 -6.59 -5.52 -13.01
N TYR A 243 -7.81 -5.37 -12.50
CA TYR A 243 -8.68 -4.30 -12.97
C TYR A 243 -8.15 -2.93 -12.57
N ASP A 244 -8.41 -1.94 -13.41
CA ASP A 244 -8.16 -0.55 -13.08
C ASP A 244 -9.14 -0.04 -12.01
N VAL A 245 -8.70 -0.05 -10.75
CA VAL A 245 -9.53 0.40 -9.63
C VAL A 245 -9.79 1.91 -9.63
N SER A 246 -9.18 2.70 -10.52
CA SER A 246 -9.60 4.09 -10.76
C SER A 246 -10.95 4.16 -11.50
N GLY A 247 -11.39 3.05 -12.05
CA GLY A 247 -12.68 2.93 -12.73
C GLY A 247 -12.70 3.52 -14.13
N GLU A 248 -11.53 3.79 -14.71
CA GLU A 248 -11.44 4.25 -16.09
C GLU A 248 -11.91 3.15 -17.03
N LYS A 249 -12.81 3.52 -17.93
CA LYS A 249 -13.39 2.60 -18.90
C LYS A 249 -12.74 2.76 -20.26
N ASP A 250 -12.56 1.64 -20.94
CA ASP A 250 -12.18 1.64 -22.34
C ASP A 250 -13.24 2.36 -23.19
N ILE A 251 -12.78 3.19 -24.12
CA ILE A 251 -13.65 4.06 -24.93
C ILE A 251 -14.60 3.23 -25.82
N PHE A 252 -14.14 2.08 -26.29
CA PHE A 252 -14.90 1.25 -27.24
C PHE A 252 -15.80 0.24 -26.53
N THR A 253 -15.23 -0.45 -25.53
CA THR A 253 -15.96 -1.53 -24.84
C THR A 253 -16.80 -1.06 -23.68
N GLN A 254 -16.57 0.16 -23.18
CA GLN A 254 -17.21 0.72 -21.99
C GLN A 254 -16.99 -0.12 -20.72
N GLN A 255 -16.00 -1.02 -20.74
CA GLN A 255 -15.62 -1.85 -19.62
C GLN A 255 -14.42 -1.27 -18.90
N VAL A 256 -14.30 -1.53 -17.60
CA VAL A 256 -13.12 -1.16 -16.83
C VAL A 256 -11.91 -1.93 -17.36
N GLN A 257 -10.83 -1.22 -17.64
CA GLN A 257 -9.63 -1.77 -18.24
C GLN A 257 -8.92 -2.74 -17.30
N ARG A 258 -8.09 -3.61 -17.87
CA ARG A 258 -7.09 -4.40 -17.17
C ARG A 258 -5.73 -3.72 -17.32
N LEU A 259 -4.96 -3.65 -16.24
CA LEU A 259 -3.65 -3.02 -16.21
C LEU A 259 -2.51 -4.05 -16.24
N MET A 260 -1.31 -3.64 -16.63
CA MET A 260 -0.08 -4.47 -16.62
C MET A 260 -0.20 -5.75 -17.45
N GLN A 261 -0.86 -5.72 -18.58
CA GLN A 261 -1.04 -6.93 -19.41
C GLN A 261 0.28 -7.41 -20.06
N ASN A 262 1.19 -6.49 -20.37
CA ASN A 262 2.47 -6.76 -21.04
C ASN A 262 3.60 -5.87 -20.51
N GLU A 263 3.49 -5.41 -19.26
CA GLU A 263 4.43 -4.47 -18.66
C GLU A 263 5.13 -5.10 -17.46
N GLU A 264 6.37 -4.69 -17.22
CA GLU A 264 7.08 -5.05 -16.00
C GLU A 264 6.35 -4.49 -14.77
N SER A 265 5.89 -5.36 -13.88
CA SER A 265 5.13 -4.96 -12.69
C SER A 265 6.04 -4.32 -11.64
N PHE A 266 7.17 -4.97 -11.31
CA PHE A 266 8.19 -4.48 -10.37
C PHE A 266 9.55 -5.12 -10.68
N GLU A 267 10.63 -4.38 -10.36
CA GLU A 267 12.03 -4.79 -10.60
C GLU A 267 12.48 -5.88 -9.61
N ALA A 268 12.10 -5.75 -8.34
CA ALA A 268 12.56 -6.65 -7.28
C ALA A 268 11.52 -6.79 -6.16
N CYS A 269 11.51 -7.95 -5.52
CA CYS A 269 10.72 -8.21 -4.33
C CYS A 269 11.62 -8.81 -3.24
N TYR A 270 11.83 -8.04 -2.16
CA TYR A 270 12.56 -8.47 -0.98
C TYR A 270 11.57 -9.04 0.03
N VAL A 271 11.72 -10.33 0.34
CA VAL A 271 10.80 -11.05 1.23
C VAL A 271 11.47 -11.24 2.59
N TYR A 272 10.81 -10.77 3.63
CA TYR A 272 11.26 -10.90 5.02
C TYR A 272 10.37 -11.88 5.79
N THR A 273 11.01 -12.70 6.63
CA THR A 273 10.38 -13.71 7.48
C THR A 273 11.04 -13.71 8.86
N ASN A 274 10.39 -14.33 9.84
CA ASN A 274 10.99 -14.60 11.14
C ASN A 274 11.82 -15.89 11.19
N VAL A 275 11.98 -16.58 10.07
CA VAL A 275 12.81 -17.78 9.94
C VAL A 275 14.06 -17.43 9.16
N TYR A 276 15.23 -17.74 9.68
CA TYR A 276 16.49 -17.50 8.99
C TYR A 276 17.17 -18.82 8.55
N GLU A 277 18.28 -18.74 7.85
CA GLU A 277 18.92 -19.85 7.11
C GLU A 277 19.08 -21.16 7.88
N LYS A 278 19.25 -21.12 9.20
CA LYS A 278 19.35 -22.31 10.05
C LYS A 278 17.98 -22.87 10.50
N GLY A 279 16.88 -22.35 9.99
CA GLY A 279 15.54 -22.75 10.37
C GLY A 279 15.11 -22.31 11.78
N MET A 280 15.89 -21.47 12.43
CA MET A 280 15.55 -20.93 13.76
C MET A 280 14.53 -19.81 13.61
N ILE A 281 13.56 -19.78 14.49
CA ILE A 281 12.55 -18.73 14.56
C ILE A 281 13.12 -17.61 15.43
N LEU A 282 13.17 -16.39 14.86
CA LEU A 282 13.53 -15.21 15.64
C LEU A 282 12.38 -14.87 16.59
N ASP A 283 12.67 -14.87 17.89
CA ASP A 283 11.74 -14.39 18.90
C ASP A 283 11.66 -12.86 18.84
N ARG A 284 10.49 -12.27 19.07
CA ARG A 284 10.29 -10.81 19.10
C ARG A 284 10.99 -10.13 20.28
N SER A 285 11.51 -10.89 21.22
CA SER A 285 12.26 -10.39 22.37
C SER A 285 13.75 -10.18 22.10
N SER A 286 14.25 -10.55 20.95
CA SER A 286 15.67 -10.41 20.56
C SER A 286 15.96 -9.20 19.66
#